data_bdd46476cd66b6ecf4817d8a0cf4fbfe
#
_entry.id   bdd46476cd66b6ecf4817d8a0cf4fbfe
#
_cell.length_a   1.000
_cell.length_b   1.000
_cell.length_c   1.000
_cell.angle_alpha   90.00
_cell.angle_beta   90.00
_cell.angle_gamma   90.00
#
_symmetry.space_group_name_H-M   'P 1'
#
loop_
_entity.id
_entity.type
_entity.pdbx_description
1 polymer ?
#
loop_
_entity_poly.entity_id
_entity_poly.type
_entity_poly.pdbx_seq_one_letter_code
_entity_poly.pdbx_strand_id
1 'polypeptide(L)'
;MLHNEARKLLVEGYEATHNAEAIAKIFHVNKYTVYHLEERKRKTGSVDLQTWRRGRKTLLSSADKARIAEHITKNSTISLEELRTQLGLKVSISTMSRVVRALGFRVKKVGLSATERERPRCAGKTYQVERVKAPPHNSAARLAMPFPPSAACKFLDLPPVNLRNLHLHLTKNPFASRPPHLCGVTLKLAIEHWRLVFLGKSSENIGMTRRYGRAIGKARVHGSAPLNVPTSQTVLASVRLNVQITYTMYPGGTSGKRFLDYLKNVLIPTLHKGDIVVMDNMRSHHVKGVEEVLRAAGMIPLYLPPYSPDLNPIEMLWSKMKAILRKLGCNIAVLLPQMVAHALALVSPEDCFGCFTADGY
;
A
#
# COMPACT_ATOMS: atom_id res chain seq x y z
N MET A 1 41.41 -8.08 23.75
CA MET A 1 40.78 -9.43 23.76
C MET A 1 41.65 -10.37 22.96
N LEU A 2 42.07 -11.51 23.52
CA LEU A 2 42.98 -12.44 22.84
C LEU A 2 42.30 -13.08 21.61
N HIS A 3 42.99 -13.07 20.47
CA HIS A 3 42.57 -13.75 19.22
C HIS A 3 42.62 -15.27 19.41
N ASN A 4 41.89 -16.04 18.59
CA ASN A 4 41.80 -17.49 18.72
C ASN A 4 43.18 -18.19 18.60
N GLU A 5 44.05 -17.73 17.69
CA GLU A 5 45.43 -18.23 17.53
C GLU A 5 46.27 -18.02 18.79
N ALA A 6 46.23 -16.80 19.35
CA ALA A 6 46.93 -16.51 20.59
C ALA A 6 46.44 -17.35 21.77
N ARG A 7 45.16 -17.71 21.80
CA ARG A 7 44.56 -18.59 22.81
C ARG A 7 45.06 -20.03 22.68
N LYS A 8 45.19 -20.54 21.45
CA LYS A 8 45.74 -21.88 21.17
C LYS A 8 47.18 -21.94 21.58
N LEU A 9 48.01 -21.02 21.12
CA LEU A 9 49.44 -20.95 21.47
C LEU A 9 49.67 -20.82 22.98
N LEU A 10 48.84 -20.05 23.68
CA LEU A 10 48.93 -19.88 25.13
C LEU A 10 48.65 -21.19 25.87
N VAL A 11 47.67 -21.97 25.44
CA VAL A 11 47.36 -23.27 26.05
C VAL A 11 48.35 -24.32 25.66
N GLU A 12 48.82 -24.36 24.42
CA GLU A 12 49.91 -25.26 23.96
C GLU A 12 51.21 -25.01 24.72
N GLY A 13 51.59 -23.72 24.91
CA GLY A 13 52.72 -23.32 25.71
C GLY A 13 52.61 -23.75 27.17
N TYR A 14 51.42 -23.66 27.75
CA TYR A 14 51.16 -24.13 29.12
C TYR A 14 51.23 -25.67 29.22
N GLU A 15 50.69 -26.40 28.28
CA GLU A 15 50.77 -27.87 28.23
C GLU A 15 52.17 -28.36 28.11
N ALA A 16 53.09 -27.63 27.40
CA ALA A 16 54.50 -27.98 27.24
C ALA A 16 55.35 -27.65 28.47
N THR A 17 55.04 -26.56 29.19
CA THR A 17 55.90 -26.02 30.24
C THR A 17 55.34 -26.18 31.64
N HIS A 18 54.07 -26.45 31.80
CA HIS A 18 53.33 -26.46 33.08
C HIS A 18 53.52 -25.21 33.95
N ASN A 19 54.02 -24.12 33.38
CA ASN A 19 54.33 -22.88 34.08
C ASN A 19 53.42 -21.74 33.59
N ALA A 20 52.27 -21.58 34.23
CA ALA A 20 51.29 -20.56 33.86
C ALA A 20 51.81 -19.13 34.05
N GLU A 21 52.71 -18.88 34.96
CA GLU A 21 53.26 -17.58 35.27
C GLU A 21 54.22 -17.08 34.19
N ALA A 22 55.07 -17.99 33.70
CA ALA A 22 56.00 -17.70 32.59
C ALA A 22 55.23 -17.41 31.30
N ILE A 23 54.23 -18.24 30.98
CA ILE A 23 53.36 -18.05 29.77
C ILE A 23 52.54 -16.76 29.87
N ALA A 24 51.98 -16.47 31.04
CA ALA A 24 51.21 -15.24 31.25
C ALA A 24 52.07 -13.97 31.02
N LYS A 25 53.34 -13.98 31.43
CA LYS A 25 54.30 -12.89 31.16
C LYS A 25 54.58 -12.71 29.67
N ILE A 26 54.81 -13.82 28.95
CA ILE A 26 55.10 -13.78 27.50
C ILE A 26 53.91 -13.20 26.71
N PHE A 27 52.69 -13.60 27.03
CA PHE A 27 51.48 -13.16 26.33
C PHE A 27 50.86 -11.88 26.95
N HIS A 28 51.48 -11.28 27.94
CA HIS A 28 50.97 -10.10 28.67
C HIS A 28 49.52 -10.27 29.17
N VAL A 29 49.23 -11.43 29.75
CA VAL A 29 47.91 -11.77 30.30
C VAL A 29 48.02 -12.14 31.77
N ASN A 30 46.86 -12.17 32.46
CA ASN A 30 46.82 -12.68 33.83
C ASN A 30 46.96 -14.22 33.84
N LYS A 31 47.71 -14.77 34.82
CA LYS A 31 47.85 -16.22 35.01
C LYS A 31 46.55 -16.98 35.11
N TYR A 32 45.50 -16.36 35.68
CA TYR A 32 44.17 -16.97 35.72
C TYR A 32 43.52 -17.14 34.34
N THR A 33 43.92 -16.32 33.35
CA THR A 33 43.46 -16.47 31.95
C THR A 33 44.00 -17.77 31.35
N VAL A 34 45.21 -18.15 31.69
CA VAL A 34 45.86 -19.41 31.24
C VAL A 34 45.05 -20.59 31.79
N TYR A 35 44.84 -20.63 33.12
CA TYR A 35 44.04 -21.69 33.76
C TYR A 35 42.62 -21.80 33.23
N HIS A 36 41.93 -20.67 33.03
CA HIS A 36 40.60 -20.68 32.47
C HIS A 36 40.52 -21.19 31.01
N LEU A 37 41.57 -20.93 30.22
CA LEU A 37 41.61 -21.43 28.85
C LEU A 37 41.91 -22.92 28.80
N GLU A 38 42.81 -23.39 29.65
CA GLU A 38 43.10 -24.82 29.81
C GLU A 38 41.90 -25.61 30.31
N GLU A 39 41.24 -25.14 31.40
CA GLU A 39 40.04 -25.76 31.93
C GLU A 39 38.92 -25.79 30.87
N ARG A 40 38.82 -24.73 30.08
CA ARG A 40 37.88 -24.68 28.97
C ARG A 40 38.20 -25.69 27.88
N LYS A 41 39.49 -25.83 27.51
CA LYS A 41 39.93 -26.86 26.54
C LYS A 41 39.56 -28.24 27.04
N ARG A 42 39.81 -28.51 28.33
CA ARG A 42 39.50 -29.78 28.97
C ARG A 42 38.03 -30.10 28.99
N LYS A 43 37.16 -29.08 29.26
CA LYS A 43 35.68 -29.27 29.31
C LYS A 43 35.01 -29.31 27.94
N THR A 44 35.49 -28.55 26.95
CA THR A 44 34.80 -28.33 25.68
C THR A 44 35.54 -28.77 24.44
N GLY A 45 36.82 -29.23 24.60
CA GLY A 45 37.71 -29.58 23.49
C GLY A 45 38.22 -28.40 22.67
N SER A 46 37.81 -27.14 22.96
CA SER A 46 38.18 -25.96 22.18
C SER A 46 38.40 -24.73 23.04
N VAL A 47 39.42 -23.94 22.68
CA VAL A 47 39.71 -22.63 23.30
C VAL A 47 39.13 -21.46 22.52
N ASP A 48 38.48 -21.70 21.37
CA ASP A 48 37.96 -20.68 20.49
C ASP A 48 36.87 -19.83 21.12
N LEU A 49 36.81 -18.57 20.73
CA LEU A 49 35.76 -17.64 21.14
C LEU A 49 34.43 -18.12 20.59
N GLN A 50 33.49 -18.45 21.46
CA GLN A 50 32.14 -18.80 21.09
C GLN A 50 31.31 -17.53 20.84
N THR A 51 31.69 -16.75 19.83
CA THR A 51 30.98 -15.50 19.47
C THR A 51 29.53 -15.73 19.05
N TRP A 52 29.22 -16.90 18.50
CA TRP A 52 27.90 -17.32 18.11
C TRP A 52 26.90 -17.49 19.28
N ARG A 53 27.40 -17.66 20.52
CA ARG A 53 26.57 -17.68 21.74
C ARG A 53 26.24 -16.30 22.24
N ARG A 54 26.87 -15.25 21.74
CA ARG A 54 26.65 -13.86 22.13
C ARG A 54 25.58 -13.26 21.21
N GLY A 55 24.65 -12.52 21.77
CA GLY A 55 23.63 -11.82 21.05
C GLY A 55 22.21 -12.25 21.43
N ARG A 56 21.24 -11.50 20.94
CA ARG A 56 19.83 -11.77 21.17
C ARG A 56 19.41 -13.05 20.44
N LYS A 57 18.76 -13.98 21.14
CA LYS A 57 18.24 -15.21 20.52
C LYS A 57 17.28 -14.86 19.38
N THR A 58 17.31 -15.67 18.32
CA THR A 58 16.41 -15.50 17.17
C THR A 58 14.99 -15.79 17.60
N LEU A 59 14.05 -14.90 17.22
CA LEU A 59 12.63 -15.04 17.55
C LEU A 59 11.93 -16.17 16.77
N LEU A 60 12.53 -16.63 15.68
CA LEU A 60 11.99 -17.68 14.81
C LEU A 60 12.86 -18.94 14.90
N SER A 61 12.21 -20.06 15.16
CA SER A 61 12.83 -21.39 15.19
C SER A 61 13.24 -21.86 13.78
N SER A 62 14.00 -22.94 13.70
CA SER A 62 14.30 -23.61 12.43
C SER A 62 13.04 -24.17 11.75
N ALA A 63 12.09 -24.67 12.53
CA ALA A 63 10.80 -25.15 12.04
C ALA A 63 9.98 -24.01 11.43
N ASP A 64 9.92 -22.83 12.07
CA ASP A 64 9.23 -21.66 11.52
C ASP A 64 9.83 -21.19 10.20
N LYS A 65 11.18 -21.22 10.10
CA LYS A 65 11.88 -20.87 8.85
C LYS A 65 11.56 -21.84 7.72
N ALA A 66 11.44 -23.15 8.01
CA ALA A 66 11.04 -24.17 7.04
C ALA A 66 9.60 -23.95 6.58
N ARG A 67 8.66 -23.69 7.49
CA ARG A 67 7.26 -23.34 7.16
C ARG A 67 7.15 -22.10 6.28
N ILE A 68 7.93 -21.05 6.60
CA ILE A 68 8.01 -19.83 5.78
C ILE A 68 8.47 -20.16 4.35
N ALA A 69 9.55 -20.95 4.21
CA ALA A 69 10.05 -21.34 2.90
C ALA A 69 9.04 -22.13 2.09
N GLU A 70 8.38 -23.10 2.69
CA GLU A 70 7.33 -23.91 2.07
C GLU A 70 6.17 -23.07 1.56
N HIS A 71 5.65 -22.17 2.40
CA HIS A 71 4.54 -21.28 2.01
C HIS A 71 4.91 -20.35 0.84
N ILE A 72 6.12 -19.79 0.82
CA ILE A 72 6.58 -18.95 -0.29
C ILE A 72 6.74 -19.79 -1.57
N THR A 73 7.20 -21.03 -1.46
CA THR A 73 7.35 -21.91 -2.61
C THR A 73 5.99 -22.29 -3.20
N LYS A 74 4.97 -22.56 -2.36
CA LYS A 74 3.59 -22.83 -2.80
C LYS A 74 2.92 -21.57 -3.40
N ASN A 75 3.12 -20.42 -2.79
CA ASN A 75 2.55 -19.17 -3.24
C ASN A 75 3.62 -18.07 -3.31
N SER A 76 4.31 -18.00 -4.43
CA SER A 76 5.42 -17.06 -4.65
C SER A 76 5.01 -15.58 -4.61
N THR A 77 3.74 -15.26 -4.76
CA THR A 77 3.21 -13.87 -4.77
C THR A 77 2.68 -13.42 -3.41
N ILE A 78 2.73 -14.27 -2.37
CA ILE A 78 2.24 -13.95 -1.03
C ILE A 78 2.96 -12.72 -0.44
N SER A 79 2.23 -11.82 0.21
CA SER A 79 2.83 -10.69 0.93
C SER A 79 3.42 -11.16 2.27
N LEU A 80 4.35 -10.37 2.85
CA LEU A 80 4.93 -10.71 4.16
C LEU A 80 3.90 -10.60 5.28
N GLU A 81 2.93 -9.75 5.13
CA GLU A 81 1.85 -9.55 6.08
C GLU A 81 0.89 -10.74 6.08
N GLU A 82 0.45 -11.18 4.90
CA GLU A 82 -0.34 -12.40 4.73
C GLU A 82 0.38 -13.62 5.27
N LEU A 83 1.66 -13.77 4.93
CA LEU A 83 2.49 -14.87 5.41
C LEU A 83 2.59 -14.89 6.94
N ARG A 84 2.79 -13.73 7.57
CA ARG A 84 2.81 -13.59 9.03
C ARG A 84 1.49 -14.01 9.65
N THR A 85 0.37 -13.54 9.09
CA THR A 85 -0.99 -13.83 9.58
C THR A 85 -1.33 -15.31 9.42
N GLN A 86 -1.07 -15.91 8.25
CA GLN A 86 -1.35 -17.32 7.98
C GLN A 86 -0.56 -18.28 8.87
N LEU A 87 0.69 -17.90 9.21
CA LEU A 87 1.55 -18.72 10.07
C LEU A 87 1.39 -18.39 11.56
N GLY A 88 0.58 -17.38 11.93
CA GLY A 88 0.36 -16.96 13.32
C GLY A 88 1.63 -16.43 14.01
N LEU A 89 2.59 -15.88 13.26
CA LEU A 89 3.89 -15.49 13.80
C LEU A 89 3.83 -14.10 14.46
N LYS A 90 4.22 -14.04 15.73
CA LYS A 90 4.29 -12.78 16.52
C LYS A 90 5.62 -12.04 16.30
N VAL A 91 5.93 -11.69 15.07
CA VAL A 91 7.15 -10.97 14.70
C VAL A 91 6.83 -9.75 13.82
N SER A 92 7.73 -8.76 13.80
CA SER A 92 7.56 -7.58 12.94
C SER A 92 7.76 -7.94 11.45
N ILE A 93 7.15 -7.17 10.56
CA ILE A 93 7.34 -7.30 9.09
C ILE A 93 8.82 -7.15 8.71
N SER A 94 9.55 -6.28 9.40
CA SER A 94 11.00 -6.10 9.19
C SER A 94 11.80 -7.37 9.54
N THR A 95 11.40 -8.10 10.60
CA THR A 95 12.00 -9.39 10.96
C THR A 95 11.66 -10.45 9.92
N MET A 96 10.40 -10.52 9.47
CA MET A 96 9.99 -11.41 8.37
C MET A 96 10.80 -11.15 7.10
N SER A 97 10.97 -9.89 6.72
CA SER A 97 11.75 -9.50 5.54
C SER A 97 13.22 -9.97 5.64
N ARG A 98 13.85 -9.80 6.82
CA ARG A 98 15.22 -10.26 7.05
C ARG A 98 15.35 -11.79 6.95
N VAL A 99 14.42 -12.52 7.56
CA VAL A 99 14.43 -13.99 7.54
C VAL A 99 14.20 -14.51 6.12
N VAL A 100 13.19 -14.00 5.39
CA VAL A 100 12.92 -14.40 4.01
C VAL A 100 14.10 -14.11 3.10
N ARG A 101 14.80 -12.99 3.31
CA ARG A 101 16.02 -12.65 2.57
C ARG A 101 17.20 -13.59 2.94
N ALA A 102 17.33 -13.95 4.23
CA ALA A 102 18.33 -14.91 4.70
C ALA A 102 18.11 -16.32 4.15
N LEU A 103 16.84 -16.71 3.91
CA LEU A 103 16.47 -17.96 3.23
C LEU A 103 16.74 -17.94 1.71
N GLY A 104 17.31 -16.84 1.17
CA GLY A 104 17.68 -16.72 -0.23
C GLY A 104 16.58 -16.20 -1.15
N PHE A 105 15.37 -15.94 -0.64
CA PHE A 105 14.30 -15.39 -1.45
C PHE A 105 14.54 -13.92 -1.77
N ARG A 106 14.32 -13.55 -3.03
CA ARG A 106 14.41 -12.17 -3.53
C ARG A 106 13.09 -11.76 -4.16
N VAL A 107 12.76 -10.48 -4.06
CA VAL A 107 11.60 -9.91 -4.75
C VAL A 107 11.87 -9.90 -6.25
N LYS A 108 10.94 -10.41 -7.03
CA LYS A 108 10.98 -10.49 -8.49
C LYS A 108 9.70 -9.92 -9.07
N LYS A 109 9.81 -9.29 -10.25
CA LYS A 109 8.63 -8.93 -11.03
C LYS A 109 7.98 -10.21 -11.56
N VAL A 110 6.66 -10.28 -11.48
CA VAL A 110 5.89 -11.43 -12.00
C VAL A 110 5.85 -11.32 -13.52
N GLY A 111 6.29 -12.37 -14.20
CA GLY A 111 6.07 -12.55 -15.63
C GLY A 111 4.65 -13.06 -15.86
N LEU A 112 3.78 -12.23 -16.44
CA LEU A 112 2.41 -12.60 -16.72
C LEU A 112 2.31 -13.40 -18.02
N SER A 113 1.60 -14.52 -17.99
CA SER A 113 1.15 -15.28 -19.17
C SER A 113 -0.36 -15.15 -19.30
N ALA A 114 -0.87 -15.30 -20.54
CA ALA A 114 -2.30 -15.31 -20.78
C ALA A 114 -2.95 -16.54 -20.11
N THR A 115 -4.00 -16.33 -19.33
CA THR A 115 -4.76 -17.42 -18.68
C THR A 115 -5.33 -18.39 -19.73
N GLU A 116 -5.64 -17.88 -20.91
CA GLU A 116 -6.15 -18.66 -22.04
C GLU A 116 -5.14 -19.69 -22.55
N ARG A 117 -3.85 -19.50 -22.30
CA ARG A 117 -2.78 -20.45 -22.66
C ARG A 117 -2.86 -21.74 -21.86
N GLU A 118 -3.40 -21.71 -20.65
CA GLU A 118 -3.51 -22.85 -19.76
C GLU A 118 -4.80 -23.65 -19.98
N ARG A 119 -5.73 -23.14 -20.81
CA ARG A 119 -6.92 -23.89 -21.18
C ARG A 119 -6.51 -25.10 -22.00
N PRO A 120 -7.01 -26.33 -21.69
CA PRO A 120 -6.79 -27.46 -22.55
C PRO A 120 -7.26 -27.08 -23.95
N ARG A 121 -6.40 -27.22 -24.94
CA ARG A 121 -6.75 -27.02 -26.36
C ARG A 121 -7.87 -27.99 -26.65
N CYS A 122 -9.11 -27.52 -26.64
CA CYS A 122 -10.23 -28.28 -27.15
C CYS A 122 -9.99 -28.52 -28.64
N ALA A 123 -9.45 -29.66 -28.96
CA ALA A 123 -9.31 -30.10 -30.34
C ALA A 123 -10.68 -29.99 -31.01
N GLY A 124 -10.85 -29.05 -31.95
CA GLY A 124 -11.89 -29.08 -32.99
C GLY A 124 -13.31 -28.63 -32.62
N LYS A 125 -13.55 -27.91 -31.51
CA LYS A 125 -14.86 -27.30 -31.26
C LYS A 125 -14.79 -25.77 -31.33
N THR A 126 -15.20 -25.24 -32.46
CA THR A 126 -15.55 -23.83 -32.62
C THR A 126 -16.73 -23.51 -31.72
N TYR A 127 -16.52 -22.91 -30.55
CA TYR A 127 -17.61 -22.33 -29.79
C TYR A 127 -18.04 -21.04 -30.49
N GLN A 128 -19.19 -21.08 -31.14
CA GLN A 128 -19.92 -19.87 -31.48
C GLN A 128 -20.29 -19.22 -30.15
N VAL A 129 -19.68 -18.08 -29.87
CA VAL A 129 -20.06 -17.21 -28.78
C VAL A 129 -21.39 -16.61 -29.17
N GLU A 130 -22.50 -17.17 -28.72
CA GLU A 130 -23.78 -16.46 -28.72
C GLU A 130 -23.57 -15.15 -27.99
N ARG A 131 -23.72 -14.05 -28.71
CA ARG A 131 -23.78 -12.71 -28.13
C ARG A 131 -25.02 -12.67 -27.23
N VAL A 132 -24.87 -12.90 -25.96
CA VAL A 132 -25.89 -12.55 -24.97
C VAL A 132 -26.12 -11.08 -25.11
N LYS A 133 -27.26 -10.70 -25.71
CA LYS A 133 -27.73 -9.31 -25.75
C LYS A 133 -27.79 -8.81 -24.32
N ALA A 134 -27.05 -7.72 -24.06
CA ALA A 134 -27.12 -7.04 -22.78
C ALA A 134 -28.58 -6.70 -22.47
N PRO A 135 -29.06 -6.91 -21.23
CA PRO A 135 -30.40 -6.51 -20.83
C PRO A 135 -30.56 -4.99 -20.98
N PRO A 136 -31.76 -4.50 -21.26
CA PRO A 136 -32.00 -3.07 -21.49
C PRO A 136 -31.61 -2.25 -20.25
N HIS A 137 -30.93 -1.14 -20.50
CA HIS A 137 -30.51 -0.17 -19.49
C HIS A 137 -31.72 0.41 -18.76
N ASN A 138 -32.11 -0.17 -17.63
CA ASN A 138 -32.91 0.54 -16.61
C ASN A 138 -32.76 -0.20 -15.28
N SER A 139 -31.73 0.14 -14.55
CA SER A 139 -31.74 0.12 -13.09
C SER A 139 -30.44 0.74 -12.58
N ALA A 140 -30.51 2.03 -12.27
CA ALA A 140 -29.62 2.61 -11.28
C ALA A 140 -29.94 1.91 -9.94
N ALA A 141 -29.30 0.78 -9.72
CA ALA A 141 -29.37 0.10 -8.43
C ALA A 141 -28.68 1.00 -7.41
N ARG A 142 -29.48 1.73 -6.65
CA ARG A 142 -29.07 2.37 -5.40
C ARG A 142 -28.67 1.28 -4.42
N LEU A 143 -27.42 0.87 -4.42
CA LEU A 143 -26.82 0.18 -3.30
C LEU A 143 -26.32 1.24 -2.31
N ALA A 144 -27.28 1.95 -1.69
CA ALA A 144 -27.06 2.60 -0.41
C ALA A 144 -27.03 1.52 0.65
N MET A 145 -25.86 1.00 0.95
CA MET A 145 -25.64 0.21 2.16
C MET A 145 -25.75 1.16 3.35
N PRO A 146 -26.62 0.91 4.34
CA PRO A 146 -26.66 1.72 5.54
C PRO A 146 -25.40 1.47 6.35
N PHE A 147 -24.53 2.48 6.42
CA PHE A 147 -23.47 2.49 7.42
C PHE A 147 -24.09 2.77 8.81
N PRO A 148 -23.68 2.08 9.87
CA PRO A 148 -24.08 2.44 11.21
C PRO A 148 -23.58 3.87 11.50
N PRO A 149 -24.36 4.69 12.23
CA PRO A 149 -23.94 6.04 12.59
C PRO A 149 -22.71 5.96 13.50
N SER A 150 -21.56 6.35 12.99
CA SER A 150 -20.36 6.47 13.80
C SER A 150 -20.51 7.61 14.80
N ALA A 151 -20.03 7.36 16.01
CA ALA A 151 -20.04 8.25 17.14
C ALA A 151 -19.66 9.69 16.75
N ALA A 152 -20.55 10.62 17.07
CA ALA A 152 -20.36 12.04 16.85
C ALA A 152 -19.16 12.54 17.68
N CYS A 153 -18.07 12.89 16.99
CA CYS A 153 -17.07 13.77 17.55
C CYS A 153 -17.69 15.16 17.70
N LYS A 154 -17.86 15.61 18.94
CA LYS A 154 -18.21 16.99 19.26
C LYS A 154 -17.04 17.88 18.88
N PHE A 155 -17.13 18.60 17.77
CA PHE A 155 -16.23 19.69 17.43
C PHE A 155 -16.86 21.03 17.72
N LEU A 156 -16.07 21.86 18.39
CA LEU A 156 -16.39 23.22 18.82
C LEU A 156 -16.78 24.11 17.64
N ASP A 157 -17.84 24.90 17.83
CA ASP A 157 -18.31 25.96 16.92
C ASP A 157 -17.24 27.07 16.81
N LEU A 158 -16.63 27.16 15.62
CA LEU A 158 -15.79 28.30 15.23
C LEU A 158 -16.52 29.11 14.15
N PRO A 159 -16.39 30.45 14.15
CA PRO A 159 -17.16 31.30 13.24
C PRO A 159 -16.69 31.16 11.78
N PRO A 160 -17.58 31.42 10.80
CA PRO A 160 -17.29 31.23 9.38
C PRO A 160 -16.24 32.24 8.88
N VAL A 161 -15.22 31.73 8.20
CA VAL A 161 -14.19 32.55 7.54
C VAL A 161 -14.76 33.21 6.28
N ASN A 162 -14.57 34.54 6.17
CA ASN A 162 -15.07 35.34 5.08
C ASN A 162 -14.20 35.18 3.81
N LEU A 163 -14.67 34.39 2.86
CA LEU A 163 -13.97 34.00 1.63
C LEU A 163 -13.62 35.18 0.68
N ARG A 164 -14.19 36.37 0.86
CA ARG A 164 -13.86 37.55 0.04
C ARG A 164 -12.42 38.02 0.25
N ASN A 165 -11.81 37.72 1.39
CA ASN A 165 -10.42 38.12 1.68
C ASN A 165 -9.38 37.13 1.11
N LEU A 166 -9.79 35.94 0.70
CA LEU A 166 -8.89 34.92 0.17
C LEU A 166 -8.29 35.32 -1.20
N HIS A 167 -9.07 36.01 -2.02
CA HIS A 167 -8.63 36.48 -3.34
C HIS A 167 -7.58 37.60 -3.27
N LEU A 168 -7.61 38.44 -2.23
CA LEU A 168 -6.72 39.55 -2.01
C LEU A 168 -5.33 39.11 -1.48
N HIS A 169 -5.22 38.00 -0.76
CA HIS A 169 -3.94 37.47 -0.29
C HIS A 169 -3.13 36.77 -1.38
N LEU A 170 -3.78 36.26 -2.44
CA LEU A 170 -3.12 35.58 -3.56
C LEU A 170 -2.38 36.56 -4.50
N THR A 171 -2.76 37.83 -4.50
CA THR A 171 -2.23 38.84 -5.43
C THR A 171 -1.08 39.69 -4.87
N LYS A 172 -0.75 39.54 -3.58
CA LYS A 172 0.26 40.42 -2.90
C LYS A 172 1.49 39.67 -2.38
N ASN A 173 1.84 38.52 -2.92
CA ASN A 173 3.02 37.78 -2.47
C ASN A 173 4.24 38.13 -3.34
N PRO A 174 5.33 38.75 -2.79
CA PRO A 174 6.50 39.21 -3.57
C PRO A 174 7.44 38.10 -4.06
N PHE A 175 7.06 36.80 -3.88
CA PHE A 175 7.84 35.64 -4.32
C PHE A 175 7.29 35.03 -5.62
N ALA A 176 7.05 35.84 -6.65
CA ALA A 176 6.57 35.40 -7.97
C ALA A 176 7.55 34.52 -8.78
N SER A 177 8.69 34.13 -8.21
CA SER A 177 9.67 33.23 -8.85
C SER A 177 9.65 31.77 -8.36
N ARG A 178 8.68 31.38 -7.55
CA ARG A 178 8.55 29.99 -7.07
C ARG A 178 7.62 29.15 -7.97
N PRO A 179 7.91 27.85 -8.17
CA PRO A 179 7.12 27.00 -9.04
C PRO A 179 5.66 26.88 -8.55
N PRO A 180 4.68 26.65 -9.45
CA PRO A 180 3.23 26.73 -9.18
C PRO A 180 2.69 25.79 -8.09
N HIS A 181 3.43 24.73 -7.73
CA HIS A 181 3.06 23.82 -6.65
C HIS A 181 3.13 24.45 -5.24
N LEU A 182 3.88 25.52 -5.03
CA LEU A 182 3.92 26.22 -3.73
C LEU A 182 2.71 27.14 -3.51
N CYS A 183 2.04 27.57 -4.58
CA CYS A 183 0.79 28.33 -4.46
C CYS A 183 -0.34 27.45 -3.88
N GLY A 184 -0.35 26.15 -4.22
CA GLY A 184 -1.29 25.18 -3.67
C GLY A 184 -1.15 24.94 -2.16
N VAL A 185 0.09 24.97 -1.64
CA VAL A 185 0.36 24.79 -0.20
C VAL A 185 -0.19 25.95 0.63
N THR A 186 -0.07 27.19 0.13
CA THR A 186 -0.61 28.36 0.84
C THR A 186 -2.14 28.37 0.89
N LEU A 187 -2.79 27.86 -0.17
CA LEU A 187 -4.23 27.71 -0.21
C LEU A 187 -4.74 26.65 0.79
N LYS A 188 -3.99 25.57 0.98
CA LYS A 188 -4.34 24.47 1.88
C LYS A 188 -4.45 24.90 3.35
N LEU A 189 -3.62 25.83 3.80
CA LEU A 189 -3.58 26.30 5.19
C LEU A 189 -4.76 27.21 5.58
N ALA A 190 -5.49 27.74 4.61
CA ALA A 190 -6.59 28.71 4.83
C ALA A 190 -7.98 28.08 4.79
N ILE A 191 -8.09 26.79 4.45
CA ILE A 191 -9.37 26.10 4.26
C ILE A 191 -9.61 25.11 5.41
N GLU A 192 -10.83 25.06 5.92
CA GLU A 192 -11.28 24.06 6.87
C GLU A 192 -11.30 22.67 6.21
N HIS A 193 -10.35 21.81 6.53
CA HIS A 193 -10.11 20.53 5.87
C HIS A 193 -11.32 19.59 5.88
N TRP A 194 -12.20 19.70 6.88
CA TRP A 194 -13.41 18.88 6.98
C TRP A 194 -14.48 19.21 5.93
N ARG A 195 -14.40 20.42 5.31
CA ARG A 195 -15.28 20.84 4.20
C ARG A 195 -14.79 20.41 2.82
N LEU A 196 -13.56 19.91 2.74
CA LEU A 196 -12.97 19.51 1.48
C LEU A 196 -13.54 18.16 1.03
N VAL A 197 -14.00 18.13 -0.23
CA VAL A 197 -14.52 16.95 -0.92
C VAL A 197 -13.73 16.76 -2.20
N PHE A 198 -12.84 15.80 -2.23
CA PHE A 198 -12.00 15.55 -3.39
C PHE A 198 -12.66 14.57 -4.35
N LEU A 199 -12.71 14.94 -5.62
CA LEU A 199 -13.23 14.10 -6.69
C LEU A 199 -12.10 13.53 -7.53
N GLY A 200 -12.33 12.31 -8.02
CA GLY A 200 -11.45 11.70 -8.99
C GLY A 200 -12.13 10.52 -9.70
N LYS A 201 -11.47 10.05 -10.74
CA LYS A 201 -11.90 8.84 -11.47
C LYS A 201 -10.77 7.83 -11.54
N SER A 202 -11.14 6.56 -11.51
CA SER A 202 -10.23 5.46 -11.76
C SER A 202 -10.85 4.49 -12.76
N SER A 203 -10.01 3.82 -13.54
CA SER A 203 -10.45 2.81 -14.49
C SER A 203 -9.91 1.45 -14.07
N GLU A 204 -10.82 0.50 -13.88
CA GLU A 204 -10.53 -0.81 -13.36
C GLU A 204 -10.88 -1.91 -14.36
N ASN A 205 -10.08 -2.96 -14.39
CA ASN A 205 -10.30 -4.11 -15.26
C ASN A 205 -9.97 -5.42 -14.56
N ILE A 206 -10.32 -6.54 -15.17
CA ILE A 206 -10.07 -7.89 -14.64
C ILE A 206 -8.63 -8.37 -14.80
N GLY A 207 -7.77 -7.60 -15.46
CA GLY A 207 -6.35 -7.93 -15.59
C GLY A 207 -5.50 -7.52 -14.39
N MET A 208 -6.11 -7.13 -13.27
CA MET A 208 -5.40 -6.69 -12.08
C MET A 208 -4.87 -7.88 -11.28
N THR A 209 -3.60 -8.19 -11.46
CA THR A 209 -2.88 -9.24 -10.74
C THR A 209 -1.70 -8.68 -9.96
N ARG A 210 -1.16 -9.49 -9.04
CA ARG A 210 0.02 -9.09 -8.27
C ARG A 210 1.23 -8.88 -9.18
N ARG A 211 1.90 -7.75 -9.03
CA ARG A 211 3.04 -7.34 -9.86
C ARG A 211 4.36 -7.94 -9.42
N TYR A 212 4.47 -8.34 -8.16
CA TYR A 212 5.70 -8.83 -7.55
C TYR A 212 5.47 -10.13 -6.80
N GLY A 213 6.47 -10.99 -6.82
CA GLY A 213 6.53 -12.22 -6.06
C GLY A 213 7.94 -12.46 -5.53
N ARG A 214 8.17 -13.63 -4.94
CA ARG A 214 9.46 -14.01 -4.36
C ARG A 214 9.94 -15.33 -4.93
N ALA A 215 11.20 -15.38 -5.33
CA ALA A 215 11.85 -16.60 -5.80
C ALA A 215 13.31 -16.67 -5.34
N ILE A 216 13.86 -17.87 -5.29
CA ILE A 216 15.25 -18.13 -4.93
C ILE A 216 16.16 -17.90 -6.14
N GLY A 217 17.28 -17.24 -5.92
CA GLY A 217 18.33 -17.07 -6.90
C GLY A 217 17.87 -16.41 -8.19
N LYS A 218 18.12 -17.04 -9.34
CA LYS A 218 17.76 -16.57 -10.69
C LYS A 218 16.35 -16.98 -11.14
N ALA A 219 15.61 -17.77 -10.35
CA ALA A 219 14.27 -18.21 -10.71
C ALA A 219 13.33 -17.02 -10.97
N ARG A 220 12.43 -17.18 -11.94
CA ARG A 220 11.40 -16.21 -12.28
C ARG A 220 10.10 -16.56 -11.56
N VAL A 221 9.32 -15.55 -11.22
CA VAL A 221 7.96 -15.72 -10.74
C VAL A 221 7.02 -15.58 -11.92
N HIS A 222 6.17 -16.57 -12.12
CA HIS A 222 5.15 -16.57 -13.16
C HIS A 222 3.77 -16.35 -12.54
N GLY A 223 2.89 -15.69 -13.27
CA GLY A 223 1.51 -15.48 -12.95
C GLY A 223 0.66 -15.51 -14.21
N SER A 224 -0.64 -15.73 -14.08
CA SER A 224 -1.59 -15.69 -15.18
C SER A 224 -2.50 -14.47 -15.08
N ALA A 225 -2.87 -13.90 -16.22
CA ALA A 225 -3.84 -12.82 -16.33
C ALA A 225 -4.67 -13.02 -17.60
N PRO A 226 -5.97 -12.63 -17.62
CA PRO A 226 -6.76 -12.67 -18.83
C PRO A 226 -6.13 -11.81 -19.94
N LEU A 227 -6.03 -12.36 -21.14
CA LEU A 227 -5.53 -11.63 -22.32
C LEU A 227 -6.62 -10.72 -22.87
N ASN A 228 -7.83 -11.27 -23.02
CA ASN A 228 -8.99 -10.54 -23.50
C ASN A 228 -9.70 -9.90 -22.29
N VAL A 229 -9.36 -8.63 -22.03
CA VAL A 229 -10.01 -7.85 -20.99
C VAL A 229 -11.23 -7.16 -21.60
N PRO A 230 -12.45 -7.45 -21.11
CA PRO A 230 -13.62 -6.72 -21.53
C PRO A 230 -13.50 -5.22 -21.16
N THR A 231 -14.42 -4.41 -21.66
CA THR A 231 -14.45 -2.99 -21.39
C THR A 231 -14.20 -2.68 -19.92
N SER A 232 -13.27 -1.77 -19.65
CA SER A 232 -12.96 -1.34 -18.29
C SER A 232 -14.16 -0.73 -17.59
N GLN A 233 -14.28 -0.93 -16.29
CA GLN A 233 -15.22 -0.23 -15.43
C GLN A 233 -14.60 1.08 -14.98
N THR A 234 -15.30 2.19 -15.16
CA THR A 234 -14.90 3.46 -14.57
C THR A 234 -15.55 3.62 -13.22
N VAL A 235 -14.75 3.92 -12.23
CA VAL A 235 -15.16 4.33 -10.88
C VAL A 235 -14.99 5.83 -10.79
N LEU A 236 -16.07 6.53 -10.57
CA LEU A 236 -16.10 7.96 -10.28
C LEU A 236 -16.47 8.11 -8.81
N ALA A 237 -15.62 8.74 -8.02
CA ALA A 237 -15.85 8.85 -6.59
C ALA A 237 -15.42 10.20 -6.02
N SER A 238 -15.89 10.45 -4.80
CA SER A 238 -15.43 11.52 -3.94
C SER A 238 -15.00 10.97 -2.58
N VAL A 239 -14.07 11.66 -1.93
CA VAL A 239 -13.60 11.33 -0.59
C VAL A 239 -13.53 12.56 0.28
N ARG A 240 -13.92 12.41 1.54
CA ARG A 240 -13.74 13.38 2.62
C ARG A 240 -12.79 12.83 3.68
N LEU A 241 -12.26 13.71 4.50
CA LEU A 241 -11.38 13.34 5.61
C LEU A 241 -12.03 12.36 6.60
N ASN A 242 -13.36 12.44 6.79
CA ASN A 242 -14.13 11.54 7.66
C ASN A 242 -14.46 10.16 7.06
N VAL A 243 -13.75 9.75 5.98
CA VAL A 243 -13.94 8.46 5.28
C VAL A 243 -15.28 8.34 4.54
N GLN A 244 -16.03 9.41 4.37
CA GLN A 244 -17.20 9.36 3.52
C GLN A 244 -16.77 9.27 2.07
N ILE A 245 -16.91 8.06 1.49
CA ILE A 245 -16.63 7.79 0.08
C ILE A 245 -17.97 7.62 -0.64
N THR A 246 -18.25 8.53 -1.58
CA THR A 246 -19.44 8.46 -2.41
C THR A 246 -19.00 8.15 -3.83
N TYR A 247 -19.52 7.08 -4.42
CA TYR A 247 -19.05 6.61 -5.73
C TYR A 247 -20.17 6.09 -6.63
N THR A 248 -19.87 6.05 -7.93
CA THR A 248 -20.65 5.35 -8.96
C THR A 248 -19.73 4.58 -9.89
N MET A 249 -20.26 3.54 -10.52
CA MET A 249 -19.51 2.72 -11.48
C MET A 249 -20.33 2.52 -12.76
N TYR A 250 -19.61 2.51 -13.88
CA TYR A 250 -20.20 2.25 -15.19
C TYR A 250 -19.15 1.72 -16.18
N PRO A 251 -19.57 0.96 -17.20
CA PRO A 251 -18.65 0.50 -18.23
C PRO A 251 -18.23 1.65 -19.16
N GLY A 252 -16.97 1.62 -19.60
CA GLY A 252 -16.40 2.59 -20.52
C GLY A 252 -15.97 3.91 -19.88
N GLY A 253 -15.71 4.93 -20.69
CA GLY A 253 -15.17 6.22 -20.26
C GLY A 253 -16.19 7.17 -19.63
N THR A 254 -15.69 8.20 -18.95
CA THR A 254 -16.49 9.29 -18.39
C THR A 254 -16.84 10.30 -19.48
N SER A 255 -18.13 10.54 -19.68
CA SER A 255 -18.63 11.69 -20.46
C SER A 255 -19.08 12.80 -19.52
N GLY A 256 -19.18 14.03 -20.04
CA GLY A 256 -19.69 15.16 -19.27
C GLY A 256 -21.11 14.93 -18.72
N LYS A 257 -21.97 14.23 -19.50
CA LYS A 257 -23.31 13.85 -19.04
C LYS A 257 -23.26 12.92 -17.83
N ARG A 258 -22.43 11.85 -17.89
CA ARG A 258 -22.25 10.90 -16.77
C ARG A 258 -21.68 11.58 -15.53
N PHE A 259 -20.81 12.57 -15.74
CA PHE A 259 -20.26 13.36 -14.64
C PHE A 259 -21.34 14.24 -13.98
N LEU A 260 -22.15 14.93 -14.78
CA LEU A 260 -23.29 15.72 -14.27
C LEU A 260 -24.33 14.85 -13.56
N ASP A 261 -24.62 13.66 -14.10
CA ASP A 261 -25.53 12.70 -13.46
C ASP A 261 -24.99 12.24 -12.09
N TYR A 262 -23.68 11.99 -12.00
CA TYR A 262 -23.02 11.67 -10.72
C TYR A 262 -23.14 12.83 -9.73
N LEU A 263 -22.84 14.06 -10.15
CA LEU A 263 -22.94 15.23 -9.29
C LEU A 263 -24.35 15.40 -8.74
N LYS A 264 -25.36 15.38 -9.61
CA LYS A 264 -26.76 15.64 -9.24
C LYS A 264 -27.38 14.54 -8.37
N ASN A 265 -27.17 13.29 -8.77
CA ASN A 265 -27.93 12.17 -8.22
C ASN A 265 -27.19 11.41 -7.12
N VAL A 266 -25.87 11.55 -7.04
CA VAL A 266 -25.04 10.75 -6.13
C VAL A 266 -24.27 11.63 -5.16
N LEU A 267 -23.56 12.66 -5.63
CA LEU A 267 -22.69 13.45 -4.77
C LEU A 267 -23.44 14.53 -3.99
N ILE A 268 -24.15 15.43 -4.67
CA ILE A 268 -24.83 16.58 -4.04
C ILE A 268 -25.74 16.18 -2.88
N PRO A 269 -26.52 15.08 -2.96
CA PRO A 269 -27.34 14.64 -1.83
C PRO A 269 -26.56 14.29 -0.55
N THR A 270 -25.24 14.10 -0.65
CA THR A 270 -24.35 13.77 0.49
C THR A 270 -23.56 14.96 1.00
N LEU A 271 -23.68 16.12 0.34
CA LEU A 271 -22.95 17.33 0.66
C LEU A 271 -23.75 18.28 1.56
N HIS A 272 -23.03 19.15 2.27
CA HIS A 272 -23.60 20.24 3.07
C HIS A 272 -23.30 21.59 2.40
N LYS A 273 -24.20 22.57 2.59
CA LYS A 273 -23.96 23.92 2.08
C LYS A 273 -22.62 24.49 2.58
N GLY A 274 -21.83 25.03 1.66
CA GLY A 274 -20.51 25.55 1.93
C GLY A 274 -19.38 24.52 1.81
N ASP A 275 -19.67 23.27 1.46
CA ASP A 275 -18.62 22.30 1.12
C ASP A 275 -17.86 22.74 -0.12
N ILE A 276 -16.57 22.45 -0.14
CA ILE A 276 -15.66 22.80 -1.23
C ILE A 276 -15.36 21.54 -2.02
N VAL A 277 -15.90 21.51 -3.24
CA VAL A 277 -15.73 20.37 -4.16
C VAL A 277 -14.47 20.58 -4.99
N VAL A 278 -13.44 19.83 -4.65
CA VAL A 278 -12.11 19.90 -5.29
C VAL A 278 -12.04 18.90 -6.44
N MET A 279 -11.76 19.38 -7.63
CA MET A 279 -11.73 18.59 -8.88
C MET A 279 -10.39 18.78 -9.59
N ASP A 280 -9.93 17.74 -10.28
CA ASP A 280 -8.81 17.87 -11.21
C ASP A 280 -9.24 18.67 -12.47
N ASN A 281 -8.26 19.07 -13.27
CA ASN A 281 -8.46 19.91 -14.44
C ASN A 281 -8.80 19.08 -15.70
N MET A 282 -9.63 18.03 -15.58
CA MET A 282 -10.05 17.20 -16.70
C MET A 282 -11.16 17.88 -17.53
N ARG A 283 -11.14 17.65 -18.85
CA ARG A 283 -12.17 18.19 -19.76
C ARG A 283 -13.62 17.85 -19.35
N SER A 284 -13.85 16.66 -18.76
CA SER A 284 -15.16 16.26 -18.27
C SER A 284 -15.66 17.09 -17.09
N HIS A 285 -14.77 17.71 -16.32
CA HIS A 285 -15.10 18.57 -15.19
C HIS A 285 -15.40 20.02 -15.58
N HIS A 286 -14.94 20.42 -16.77
CA HIS A 286 -15.23 21.75 -17.34
C HIS A 286 -16.44 21.78 -18.28
N VAL A 287 -17.26 20.74 -18.26
CA VAL A 287 -18.49 20.73 -19.06
C VAL A 287 -19.46 21.77 -18.54
N LYS A 288 -20.08 22.51 -19.47
CA LYS A 288 -21.15 23.50 -19.16
C LYS A 288 -22.19 22.86 -18.24
N GLY A 289 -22.55 23.53 -17.16
CA GLY A 289 -23.51 23.06 -16.18
C GLY A 289 -22.88 22.48 -14.90
N VAL A 290 -21.58 22.13 -14.87
CA VAL A 290 -20.93 21.58 -13.67
C VAL A 290 -20.88 22.61 -12.55
N GLU A 291 -20.34 23.80 -12.85
CA GLU A 291 -20.23 24.85 -11.84
C GLU A 291 -21.61 25.39 -11.43
N GLU A 292 -22.53 25.57 -12.39
CA GLU A 292 -23.86 26.05 -12.11
C GLU A 292 -24.60 25.10 -11.14
N VAL A 293 -24.51 23.79 -11.37
CA VAL A 293 -25.18 22.79 -10.53
C VAL A 293 -24.60 22.79 -9.11
N LEU A 294 -23.28 22.86 -8.98
CA LEU A 294 -22.63 22.91 -7.65
C LEU A 294 -22.97 24.21 -6.92
N ARG A 295 -22.87 25.37 -7.59
CA ARG A 295 -23.18 26.67 -6.99
C ARG A 295 -24.67 26.79 -6.63
N ALA A 296 -25.58 26.29 -7.47
CA ALA A 296 -27.02 26.27 -7.19
C ALA A 296 -27.33 25.41 -5.96
N ALA A 297 -26.56 24.35 -5.70
CA ALA A 297 -26.68 23.53 -4.50
C ALA A 297 -25.98 24.13 -3.27
N GLY A 298 -25.35 25.31 -3.41
CA GLY A 298 -24.62 25.98 -2.32
C GLY A 298 -23.21 25.48 -2.08
N MET A 299 -22.61 24.75 -3.03
CA MET A 299 -21.24 24.24 -2.96
C MET A 299 -20.26 25.22 -3.62
N ILE A 300 -19.00 25.10 -3.27
CA ILE A 300 -17.89 25.89 -3.82
C ILE A 300 -17.04 24.99 -4.71
N PRO A 301 -17.14 25.10 -6.05
CA PRO A 301 -16.25 24.37 -6.95
C PRO A 301 -14.83 24.95 -6.89
N LEU A 302 -13.82 24.07 -6.76
CA LEU A 302 -12.40 24.42 -6.78
C LEU A 302 -11.67 23.47 -7.73
N TYR A 303 -10.90 24.01 -8.67
CA TYR A 303 -10.08 23.24 -9.59
C TYR A 303 -8.63 23.23 -9.15
N LEU A 304 -8.03 22.06 -9.16
CA LEU A 304 -6.60 21.88 -8.93
C LEU A 304 -5.81 22.41 -10.15
N PRO A 305 -4.56 22.85 -9.94
CA PRO A 305 -3.67 23.17 -11.05
C PRO A 305 -3.53 21.98 -12.02
N PRO A 306 -3.30 22.22 -13.32
CA PRO A 306 -3.04 21.16 -14.27
C PRO A 306 -1.87 20.29 -13.83
N TYR A 307 -1.98 18.97 -14.05
CA TYR A 307 -0.93 17.97 -13.75
C TYR A 307 -0.46 17.94 -12.29
N SER A 308 -1.36 18.15 -11.33
CA SER A 308 -1.06 18.14 -9.89
C SER A 308 -1.78 17.01 -9.15
N PRO A 309 -1.51 15.74 -9.45
CA PRO A 309 -2.15 14.60 -8.76
C PRO A 309 -1.68 14.48 -7.29
N ASP A 310 -0.51 15.05 -6.96
CA ASP A 310 0.07 15.16 -5.61
C ASP A 310 -0.70 16.11 -4.68
N LEU A 311 -1.66 16.85 -5.22
CA LEU A 311 -2.58 17.70 -4.47
C LEU A 311 -3.98 17.06 -4.31
N ASN A 312 -4.17 15.81 -4.73
CA ASN A 312 -5.47 15.15 -4.72
C ASN A 312 -5.43 13.83 -3.94
N PRO A 313 -5.83 13.81 -2.66
CA PRO A 313 -5.80 12.63 -1.80
C PRO A 313 -6.52 11.41 -2.38
N ILE A 314 -7.47 11.60 -3.30
CA ILE A 314 -8.18 10.49 -3.93
C ILE A 314 -7.26 9.63 -4.82
N GLU A 315 -6.15 10.16 -5.31
CA GLU A 315 -5.19 9.38 -6.09
C GLU A 315 -4.48 8.32 -5.24
N MET A 316 -4.20 8.65 -3.97
CA MET A 316 -3.66 7.69 -3.01
C MET A 316 -4.72 6.64 -2.64
N LEU A 317 -5.99 7.05 -2.51
CA LEU A 317 -7.12 6.13 -2.34
C LEU A 317 -7.21 5.13 -3.50
N TRP A 318 -7.09 5.59 -4.75
CA TRP A 318 -7.05 4.72 -5.92
C TRP A 318 -5.88 3.74 -5.88
N SER A 319 -4.72 4.19 -5.45
CA SER A 319 -3.56 3.33 -5.28
C SER A 319 -3.83 2.19 -4.29
N LYS A 320 -4.45 2.49 -3.14
CA LYS A 320 -4.85 1.50 -2.14
C LYS A 320 -5.91 0.54 -2.66
N MET A 321 -6.98 1.07 -3.25
CA MET A 321 -8.04 0.25 -3.86
C MET A 321 -7.47 -0.73 -4.90
N LYS A 322 -6.62 -0.24 -5.80
CA LYS A 322 -5.94 -1.07 -6.80
C LYS A 322 -5.01 -2.12 -6.18
N ALA A 323 -4.37 -1.81 -5.07
CA ALA A 323 -3.55 -2.78 -4.34
C ALA A 323 -4.41 -3.92 -3.78
N ILE A 324 -5.57 -3.60 -3.22
CA ILE A 324 -6.55 -4.58 -2.72
C ILE A 324 -7.08 -5.43 -3.88
N LEU A 325 -7.50 -4.82 -4.99
CA LEU A 325 -7.99 -5.55 -6.17
C LEU A 325 -6.93 -6.50 -6.74
N ARG A 326 -5.66 -6.07 -6.81
CA ARG A 326 -4.54 -6.95 -7.22
C ARG A 326 -4.30 -8.09 -6.23
N LYS A 327 -4.52 -7.87 -4.95
CA LYS A 327 -4.42 -8.91 -3.92
C LYS A 327 -5.52 -9.95 -4.07
N LEU A 328 -6.75 -9.51 -4.37
CA LEU A 328 -7.90 -10.36 -4.59
C LEU A 328 -7.82 -11.13 -5.92
N GLY A 329 -7.17 -10.56 -6.94
CA GLY A 329 -6.95 -11.25 -8.23
C GLY A 329 -8.24 -11.53 -8.99
N CYS A 330 -9.14 -10.54 -9.12
CA CYS A 330 -10.41 -10.71 -9.83
C CYS A 330 -10.20 -10.94 -11.32
N ASN A 331 -10.57 -12.11 -11.79
CA ASN A 331 -10.52 -12.51 -13.21
C ASN A 331 -11.92 -12.61 -13.86
N ILE A 332 -12.97 -12.25 -13.13
CA ILE A 332 -14.37 -12.37 -13.58
C ILE A 332 -14.98 -10.98 -13.66
N ALA A 333 -15.37 -10.56 -14.87
CA ALA A 333 -15.87 -9.21 -15.12
C ALA A 333 -17.15 -8.88 -14.34
N VAL A 334 -18.04 -9.85 -14.17
CA VAL A 334 -19.31 -9.67 -13.44
C VAL A 334 -19.09 -9.40 -11.95
N LEU A 335 -17.99 -9.91 -11.37
CA LEU A 335 -17.67 -9.72 -9.96
C LEU A 335 -16.87 -8.43 -9.69
N LEU A 336 -16.35 -7.79 -10.73
CA LEU A 336 -15.52 -6.59 -10.57
C LEU A 336 -16.21 -5.46 -9.79
N PRO A 337 -17.49 -5.13 -10.03
CA PRO A 337 -18.20 -4.11 -9.25
C PRO A 337 -18.26 -4.43 -7.75
N GLN A 338 -18.58 -5.67 -7.39
CA GLN A 338 -18.65 -6.09 -5.98
C GLN A 338 -17.26 -6.05 -5.32
N MET A 339 -16.22 -6.41 -6.07
CA MET A 339 -14.85 -6.37 -5.55
C MET A 339 -14.34 -4.94 -5.38
N VAL A 340 -14.72 -4.01 -6.27
CA VAL A 340 -14.43 -2.59 -6.09
C VAL A 340 -15.17 -2.04 -4.86
N ALA A 341 -16.46 -2.36 -4.71
CA ALA A 341 -17.24 -1.99 -3.53
C ALA A 341 -16.58 -2.50 -2.24
N HIS A 342 -16.18 -3.78 -2.23
CA HIS A 342 -15.47 -4.38 -1.10
C HIS A 342 -14.12 -3.69 -0.83
N ALA A 343 -13.35 -3.40 -1.87
CA ALA A 343 -12.07 -2.73 -1.73
C ALA A 343 -12.20 -1.30 -1.16
N LEU A 344 -13.23 -0.56 -1.56
CA LEU A 344 -13.53 0.76 -1.01
C LEU A 344 -14.02 0.68 0.45
N ALA A 345 -14.79 -0.35 0.81
CA ALA A 345 -15.24 -0.58 2.18
C ALA A 345 -14.10 -0.95 3.15
N LEU A 346 -12.98 -1.45 2.63
CA LEU A 346 -11.77 -1.76 3.41
C LEU A 346 -10.86 -0.54 3.66
N VAL A 347 -11.23 0.63 3.13
CA VAL A 347 -10.51 1.87 3.42
C VAL A 347 -10.88 2.35 4.81
N SER A 348 -9.88 2.46 5.68
CA SER A 348 -10.08 2.89 7.07
C SER A 348 -9.98 4.41 7.22
N PRO A 349 -10.44 4.96 8.38
CA PRO A 349 -10.22 6.36 8.73
C PRO A 349 -8.74 6.76 8.73
N GLU A 350 -7.87 5.90 9.22
CA GLU A 350 -6.43 6.12 9.27
C GLU A 350 -5.82 6.20 7.86
N ASP A 351 -6.35 5.43 6.91
CA ASP A 351 -5.93 5.51 5.51
C ASP A 351 -6.28 6.84 4.89
N CYS A 352 -7.52 7.31 5.07
CA CYS A 352 -7.96 8.61 4.58
C CYS A 352 -7.14 9.74 5.22
N PHE A 353 -6.98 9.71 6.55
CA PHE A 353 -6.14 10.67 7.26
C PHE A 353 -4.71 10.67 6.72
N GLY A 354 -4.14 9.48 6.48
CA GLY A 354 -2.80 9.34 5.89
C GLY A 354 -2.71 9.94 4.48
N CYS A 355 -3.72 9.72 3.62
CA CYS A 355 -3.78 10.32 2.29
C CYS A 355 -3.84 11.86 2.35
N PHE A 356 -4.72 12.41 3.17
CA PHE A 356 -4.87 13.85 3.33
C PHE A 356 -3.59 14.49 3.89
N THR A 357 -3.01 13.90 4.94
CA THR A 357 -1.75 14.40 5.54
C THR A 357 -0.58 14.34 4.55
N ALA A 358 -0.47 13.29 3.75
CA ALA A 358 0.61 13.14 2.77
C ALA A 358 0.56 14.23 1.68
N ASP A 359 -0.65 14.64 1.28
CA ASP A 359 -0.87 15.71 0.29
C ASP A 359 -0.93 17.09 0.95
N GLY A 360 -0.69 17.18 2.29
CA GLY A 360 -0.54 18.44 3.05
C GLY A 360 -1.86 19.09 3.45
N TYR A 361 -2.91 18.29 3.67
CA TYR A 361 -4.19 18.74 4.22
C TYR A 361 -4.34 18.36 5.69
#